data_161fcaa2ff2098556ee6053285a538dd
#
_entry.id   161fcaa2ff2098556ee6053285a538dd
#
_cell.length_a   1.000
_cell.length_b   1.000
_cell.length_c   1.000
_cell.angle_alpha   90.00
_cell.angle_beta   90.00
_cell.angle_gamma   90.00
#
_symmetry.space_group_name_H-M   'P 1'
#
loop_
_entity.id
_entity.type
_entity.pdbx_description
1 polymer ?
#
loop_
_entity_poly.entity_id
_entity_poly.type
_entity_poly.pdbx_seq_one_letter_code
_entity_poly.pdbx_strand_id
1 'polypeptide(L)'
;MDASRSQPELPEFFARLRERYPEAQPLLGDDTKSRILAGTAIAIARHGLRDSSVEHILEAAGFSRRTFYKAFRSKDAAVEALFQGCAELLVVAVRHSVERADSPAEKVIAAVDCYLELLELGGPVLISLQAEAIRPDSALAVHREFVFQALVSLLDLHVRASLGMAVDPYVFRCLLMGMEGLIIEAERRGEFTVRERERVRAAFLLVLLRTLAPEGAKLARLPRAPG
;
A
#
# COMPACT_ATOMS: atom_id res chain seq x y z
N MET A 1 3.62 27.29 13.33
CA MET A 1 4.32 27.44 12.04
C MET A 1 4.01 26.20 11.25
N ASP A 2 3.10 26.41 10.31
CA ASP A 2 2.40 25.40 9.53
C ASP A 2 3.34 24.82 8.48
N ALA A 3 3.79 23.59 8.69
CA ALA A 3 4.47 22.79 7.65
C ALA A 3 3.37 22.07 6.86
N SER A 4 2.60 22.86 6.11
CA SER A 4 1.75 22.36 5.02
C SER A 4 2.66 21.60 4.04
N ARG A 5 2.82 20.30 4.24
CA ARG A 5 3.38 19.42 3.22
C ARG A 5 2.40 19.42 2.06
N SER A 6 2.77 20.11 0.99
CA SER A 6 2.12 19.96 -0.30
C SER A 6 2.15 18.47 -0.63
N GLN A 7 0.97 17.80 -0.54
CA GLN A 7 0.84 16.48 -1.12
C GLN A 7 1.22 16.62 -2.60
N PRO A 8 2.05 15.72 -3.14
CA PRO A 8 2.36 15.77 -4.56
C PRO A 8 1.05 15.76 -5.33
N GLU A 9 0.90 16.65 -6.30
CA GLU A 9 -0.26 16.62 -7.18
C GLU A 9 -0.37 15.22 -7.76
N LEU A 10 -1.57 14.66 -7.82
CA LEU A 10 -1.78 13.26 -8.23
C LEU A 10 -1.13 12.88 -9.57
N PRO A 11 -1.00 13.76 -10.58
CA PRO A 11 -0.16 13.51 -11.75
C PRO A 11 1.31 13.24 -11.41
N GLU A 12 1.86 13.97 -10.43
CA GLU A 12 3.23 13.77 -9.95
C GLU A 12 3.39 12.44 -9.19
N PHE A 13 2.39 12.05 -8.40
CA PHE A 13 2.32 10.73 -7.78
C PHE A 13 2.44 9.61 -8.82
N PHE A 14 1.63 9.62 -9.88
CA PHE A 14 1.69 8.61 -10.93
C PHE A 14 3.00 8.67 -11.73
N ALA A 15 3.58 9.85 -11.92
CA ALA A 15 4.89 10.00 -12.55
C ALA A 15 6.00 9.36 -11.72
N ARG A 16 6.02 9.62 -10.41
CA ARG A 16 6.98 9.01 -9.46
C ARG A 16 6.82 7.48 -9.38
N LEU A 17 5.59 6.98 -9.39
CA LEU A 17 5.35 5.53 -9.43
C LEU A 17 5.88 4.89 -10.72
N ARG A 18 5.65 5.53 -11.89
CA ARG A 18 6.17 5.03 -13.17
C ARG A 18 7.69 4.97 -13.22
N GLU A 19 8.35 6.01 -12.69
CA GLU A 19 9.81 6.08 -12.62
C GLU A 19 10.36 4.99 -11.68
N ARG A 20 9.72 4.80 -10.54
CA ARG A 20 10.17 3.89 -9.50
C ARG A 20 9.85 2.43 -9.79
N TYR A 21 8.71 2.16 -10.42
CA TYR A 21 8.17 0.83 -10.69
C TYR A 21 7.70 0.71 -12.16
N PRO A 22 8.64 0.56 -13.12
CA PRO A 22 8.31 0.46 -14.55
C PRO A 22 7.36 -0.70 -14.90
N GLU A 23 7.37 -1.76 -14.08
CA GLU A 23 6.51 -2.93 -14.20
C GLU A 23 5.04 -2.65 -13.86
N ALA A 24 4.73 -1.51 -13.26
CA ALA A 24 3.37 -1.08 -12.93
C ALA A 24 2.60 -0.45 -14.12
N GLN A 25 3.06 -0.63 -15.33
CA GLN A 25 2.48 -0.08 -16.57
C GLN A 25 0.96 -0.24 -16.71
N PRO A 26 0.33 -1.38 -16.34
CA PRO A 26 -1.11 -1.53 -16.49
C PRO A 26 -1.94 -0.53 -15.69
N LEU A 27 -1.42 -0.06 -14.54
CA LEU A 27 -2.07 0.96 -13.70
C LEU A 27 -1.68 2.38 -14.13
N LEU A 28 -0.48 2.55 -14.69
CA LEU A 28 0.19 3.82 -14.88
C LEU A 28 0.31 4.23 -16.34
N GLY A 29 -0.35 3.51 -17.26
CA GLY A 29 -0.34 3.79 -18.70
C GLY A 29 -1.00 5.13 -19.07
N ASP A 30 -0.79 5.54 -20.33
CA ASP A 30 -1.42 6.74 -20.89
C ASP A 30 -2.73 6.44 -21.61
N ASP A 31 -3.21 5.19 -21.57
CA ASP A 31 -4.47 4.80 -22.17
C ASP A 31 -5.68 5.40 -21.42
N THR A 32 -6.83 5.36 -22.08
CA THR A 32 -8.07 5.93 -21.54
C THR A 32 -8.45 5.36 -20.17
N LYS A 33 -8.22 4.06 -19.96
CA LYS A 33 -8.58 3.40 -18.69
C LYS A 33 -7.70 3.89 -17.55
N SER A 34 -6.39 3.93 -17.77
CA SER A 34 -5.41 4.42 -16.79
C SER A 34 -5.65 5.90 -16.43
N ARG A 35 -5.98 6.73 -17.40
CA ARG A 35 -6.32 8.14 -17.16
C ARG A 35 -7.63 8.31 -16.38
N ILE A 36 -8.62 7.44 -16.58
CA ILE A 36 -9.85 7.45 -15.77
C ILE A 36 -9.54 6.99 -14.33
N LEU A 37 -8.66 6.00 -14.13
CA LEU A 37 -8.21 5.59 -12.80
C LEU A 37 -7.46 6.71 -12.07
N ALA A 38 -6.61 7.46 -12.77
CA ALA A 38 -5.98 8.66 -12.21
C ALA A 38 -7.03 9.71 -11.81
N GLY A 39 -8.01 9.99 -12.68
CA GLY A 39 -9.14 10.87 -12.34
C GLY A 39 -9.97 10.38 -11.16
N THR A 40 -10.13 9.05 -11.01
CA THR A 40 -10.81 8.44 -9.86
C THR A 40 -10.04 8.71 -8.57
N ALA A 41 -8.72 8.55 -8.57
CA ALA A 41 -7.89 8.87 -7.42
C ALA A 41 -7.96 10.36 -7.07
N ILE A 42 -7.93 11.27 -8.07
CA ILE A 42 -8.08 12.71 -7.86
C ILE A 42 -9.46 13.05 -7.26
N ALA A 43 -10.52 12.45 -7.78
CA ALA A 43 -11.88 12.64 -7.25
C ALA A 43 -11.99 12.20 -5.79
N ILE A 44 -11.40 11.05 -5.44
CA ILE A 44 -11.36 10.56 -4.06
C ILE A 44 -10.54 11.50 -3.16
N ALA A 45 -9.39 11.99 -3.63
CA ALA A 45 -8.56 12.92 -2.87
C ALA A 45 -9.28 14.22 -2.52
N ARG A 46 -10.09 14.74 -3.45
CA ARG A 46 -10.79 16.03 -3.29
C ARG A 46 -12.09 15.92 -2.52
N HIS A 47 -12.83 14.85 -2.70
CA HIS A 47 -14.21 14.71 -2.21
C HIS A 47 -14.38 13.56 -1.20
N GLY A 48 -13.36 12.73 -1.00
CA GLY A 48 -13.48 11.49 -0.22
C GLY A 48 -14.09 10.35 -1.02
N LEU A 49 -13.90 9.13 -0.55
CA LEU A 49 -14.33 7.91 -1.23
C LEU A 49 -15.87 7.85 -1.38
N ARG A 50 -16.61 8.25 -0.35
CA ARG A 50 -18.08 8.18 -0.33
C ARG A 50 -18.74 9.26 -1.18
N ASP A 51 -18.25 10.48 -1.07
CA ASP A 51 -18.87 11.68 -1.68
C ASP A 51 -18.38 11.95 -3.11
N SER A 52 -17.36 11.23 -3.56
CA SER A 52 -16.95 11.27 -4.98
C SER A 52 -18.05 10.72 -5.89
N SER A 53 -18.18 11.28 -7.08
CA SER A 53 -19.17 10.90 -8.10
C SER A 53 -18.51 10.65 -9.46
N VAL A 54 -19.27 10.08 -10.40
CA VAL A 54 -18.79 9.93 -11.80
C VAL A 54 -18.47 11.30 -12.38
N GLU A 55 -19.26 12.35 -12.07
CA GLU A 55 -19.02 13.73 -12.53
C GLU A 55 -17.65 14.24 -12.07
N HIS A 56 -17.31 14.04 -10.82
CA HIS A 56 -16.01 14.42 -10.27
C HIS A 56 -14.85 13.67 -10.95
N ILE A 57 -15.07 12.38 -11.29
CA ILE A 57 -14.08 11.60 -12.06
C ILE A 57 -13.92 12.15 -13.47
N LEU A 58 -15.02 12.47 -14.15
CA LEU A 58 -15.01 13.02 -15.50
C LEU A 58 -14.29 14.37 -15.58
N GLU A 59 -14.57 15.25 -14.61
CA GLU A 59 -13.91 16.55 -14.49
C GLU A 59 -12.39 16.35 -14.30
N ALA A 60 -12.00 15.48 -13.38
CA ALA A 60 -10.59 15.23 -13.10
C ALA A 60 -9.85 14.53 -14.25
N ALA A 61 -10.50 13.61 -14.94
CA ALA A 61 -9.90 12.83 -16.04
C ALA A 61 -9.94 13.53 -17.40
N GLY A 62 -10.80 14.55 -17.57
CA GLY A 62 -11.00 15.25 -18.84
C GLY A 62 -11.72 14.42 -19.89
N PHE A 63 -12.66 13.54 -19.50
CA PHE A 63 -13.39 12.67 -20.40
C PHE A 63 -14.92 12.91 -20.37
N SER A 64 -15.60 12.48 -21.45
CA SER A 64 -17.06 12.48 -21.51
C SER A 64 -17.67 11.30 -20.75
N ARG A 65 -18.95 11.43 -20.32
CA ARG A 65 -19.73 10.31 -19.77
C ARG A 65 -19.68 9.07 -20.65
N ARG A 66 -19.81 9.23 -21.97
CA ARG A 66 -19.76 8.12 -22.93
C ARG A 66 -18.43 7.38 -22.87
N THR A 67 -17.31 8.10 -22.75
CA THR A 67 -15.97 7.52 -22.64
C THR A 67 -15.82 6.74 -21.34
N PHE A 68 -16.29 7.31 -20.23
CA PHE A 68 -16.27 6.63 -18.93
C PHE A 68 -17.05 5.32 -18.97
N TYR A 69 -18.32 5.34 -19.42
CA TYR A 69 -19.17 4.15 -19.41
C TYR A 69 -18.75 3.08 -20.45
N LYS A 70 -17.86 3.40 -21.39
CA LYS A 70 -17.18 2.38 -22.21
C LYS A 70 -16.10 1.64 -21.42
N ALA A 71 -15.45 2.29 -20.44
CA ALA A 71 -14.37 1.72 -19.65
C ALA A 71 -14.86 1.07 -18.34
N PHE A 72 -15.83 1.71 -17.66
CA PHE A 72 -16.33 1.30 -16.36
C PHE A 72 -17.85 1.44 -16.28
N ARG A 73 -18.52 0.42 -15.73
CA ARG A 73 -19.99 0.40 -15.56
C ARG A 73 -20.52 1.35 -14.47
N SER A 74 -19.67 1.72 -13.50
CA SER A 74 -20.04 2.57 -12.35
C SER A 74 -18.80 3.20 -11.71
N LYS A 75 -19.01 4.16 -10.80
CA LYS A 75 -17.96 4.68 -9.91
C LYS A 75 -17.27 3.54 -9.15
N ASP A 76 -18.06 2.66 -8.55
CA ASP A 76 -17.54 1.57 -7.72
C ASP A 76 -16.65 0.62 -8.54
N ALA A 77 -17.01 0.34 -9.81
CA ALA A 77 -16.15 -0.44 -10.71
C ALA A 77 -14.82 0.26 -11.03
N ALA A 78 -14.81 1.59 -11.13
CA ALA A 78 -13.56 2.35 -11.30
C ALA A 78 -12.72 2.36 -10.02
N VAL A 79 -13.36 2.49 -8.85
CA VAL A 79 -12.70 2.42 -7.53
C VAL A 79 -12.11 1.03 -7.30
N GLU A 80 -12.87 -0.02 -7.59
CA GLU A 80 -12.39 -1.41 -7.49
C GLU A 80 -11.17 -1.65 -8.38
N ALA A 81 -11.22 -1.22 -9.64
CA ALA A 81 -10.11 -1.36 -10.57
C ALA A 81 -8.87 -0.54 -10.14
N LEU A 82 -9.06 0.65 -9.56
CA LEU A 82 -7.98 1.44 -8.98
C LEU A 82 -7.31 0.68 -7.83
N PHE A 83 -8.10 0.16 -6.89
CA PHE A 83 -7.57 -0.58 -5.75
C PHE A 83 -6.90 -1.88 -6.16
N GLN A 84 -7.48 -2.62 -7.12
CA GLN A 84 -6.86 -3.81 -7.71
C GLN A 84 -5.47 -3.49 -8.27
N GLY A 85 -5.34 -2.44 -9.07
CA GLY A 85 -4.06 -2.05 -9.64
C GLY A 85 -3.04 -1.65 -8.56
N CYS A 86 -3.47 -0.95 -7.49
CA CYS A 86 -2.61 -0.65 -6.34
C CYS A 86 -2.16 -1.93 -5.60
N ALA A 87 -3.05 -2.91 -5.46
CA ALA A 87 -2.75 -4.20 -4.84
C ALA A 87 -1.72 -5.00 -5.65
N GLU A 88 -1.89 -5.08 -6.96
CA GLU A 88 -0.95 -5.74 -7.87
C GLU A 88 0.42 -5.05 -7.87
N LEU A 89 0.45 -3.73 -7.92
CA LEU A 89 1.67 -2.94 -7.83
C LEU A 89 2.41 -3.21 -6.51
N LEU A 90 1.70 -3.21 -5.38
CA LEU A 90 2.30 -3.47 -4.08
C LEU A 90 3.00 -4.85 -4.05
N VAL A 91 2.34 -5.89 -4.53
CA VAL A 91 2.91 -7.25 -4.55
C VAL A 91 4.17 -7.31 -5.41
N VAL A 92 4.14 -6.70 -6.60
CA VAL A 92 5.29 -6.64 -7.52
C VAL A 92 6.44 -5.85 -6.90
N ALA A 93 6.16 -4.67 -6.35
CA ALA A 93 7.17 -3.79 -5.77
C ALA A 93 7.84 -4.41 -4.54
N VAL A 94 7.06 -5.03 -3.64
CA VAL A 94 7.61 -5.72 -2.46
C VAL A 94 8.48 -6.91 -2.88
N ARG A 95 8.02 -7.72 -3.84
CA ARG A 95 8.82 -8.84 -4.36
C ARG A 95 10.16 -8.35 -4.91
N HIS A 96 10.15 -7.34 -5.76
CA HIS A 96 11.35 -6.74 -6.35
C HIS A 96 12.30 -6.21 -5.26
N SER A 97 11.77 -5.51 -4.26
CA SER A 97 12.58 -4.98 -3.15
C SER A 97 13.24 -6.09 -2.33
N VAL A 98 12.51 -7.17 -2.09
CA VAL A 98 13.01 -8.36 -1.34
C VAL A 98 14.07 -9.13 -2.14
N GLU A 99 13.91 -9.27 -3.46
CA GLU A 99 14.86 -9.98 -4.32
C GLU A 99 16.23 -9.29 -4.42
N ARG A 100 16.27 -7.96 -4.23
CA ARG A 100 17.49 -7.14 -4.26
C ARG A 100 18.24 -7.06 -2.93
N ALA A 101 17.65 -7.55 -1.86
CA ALA A 101 18.27 -7.55 -0.55
C ALA A 101 19.10 -8.83 -0.33
N ASP A 102 20.28 -8.67 0.29
CA ASP A 102 21.26 -9.75 0.39
C ASP A 102 21.01 -10.66 1.60
N SER A 103 20.59 -10.09 2.73
CA SER A 103 20.39 -10.86 3.96
C SER A 103 18.90 -11.03 4.32
N PRO A 104 18.53 -12.06 5.10
CA PRO A 104 17.15 -12.24 5.57
C PRO A 104 16.57 -11.03 6.32
N ALA A 105 17.40 -10.37 7.12
CA ALA A 105 16.97 -9.19 7.85
C ALA A 105 16.73 -8.01 6.91
N GLU A 106 17.59 -7.78 5.93
CA GLU A 106 17.43 -6.76 4.91
C GLU A 106 16.19 -7.01 4.04
N LYS A 107 15.88 -8.27 3.70
CA LYS A 107 14.65 -8.64 2.98
C LYS A 107 13.39 -8.21 3.73
N VAL A 108 13.36 -8.45 5.03
CA VAL A 108 12.26 -8.03 5.89
C VAL A 108 12.15 -6.50 5.95
N ILE A 109 13.27 -5.82 6.14
CA ILE A 109 13.31 -4.35 6.16
C ILE A 109 12.85 -3.77 4.82
N ALA A 110 13.36 -4.29 3.70
CA ALA A 110 13.00 -3.86 2.36
C ALA A 110 11.50 -4.03 2.06
N ALA A 111 10.89 -5.14 2.50
CA ALA A 111 9.45 -5.36 2.34
C ALA A 111 8.62 -4.32 3.11
N VAL A 112 8.98 -4.06 4.36
CA VAL A 112 8.29 -3.08 5.21
C VAL A 112 8.45 -1.66 4.67
N ASP A 113 9.67 -1.29 4.28
CA ASP A 113 9.97 0.03 3.75
C ASP A 113 9.24 0.29 2.44
N CYS A 114 9.23 -0.68 1.52
CA CYS A 114 8.48 -0.61 0.27
C CYS A 114 6.97 -0.42 0.51
N TYR A 115 6.39 -1.18 1.44
CA TYR A 115 4.97 -1.03 1.79
C TYR A 115 4.65 0.37 2.32
N LEU A 116 5.46 0.88 3.25
CA LEU A 116 5.27 2.21 3.85
C LEU A 116 5.52 3.34 2.84
N GLU A 117 6.51 3.18 1.93
CA GLU A 117 6.77 4.12 0.83
C GLU A 117 5.55 4.22 -0.10
N LEU A 118 4.98 3.10 -0.51
CA LEU A 118 3.79 3.10 -1.37
C LEU A 118 2.57 3.73 -0.68
N LEU A 119 2.39 3.51 0.63
CA LEU A 119 1.36 4.19 1.40
C LEU A 119 1.58 5.70 1.48
N GLU A 120 2.81 6.14 1.67
CA GLU A 120 3.14 7.59 1.67
C GLU A 120 2.85 8.21 0.30
N LEU A 121 3.22 7.52 -0.78
CA LEU A 121 2.95 7.97 -2.14
C LEU A 121 1.45 8.03 -2.43
N GLY A 122 0.68 7.01 -2.02
CA GLY A 122 -0.78 6.96 -2.22
C GLY A 122 -1.56 7.88 -1.26
N GLY A 123 -0.93 8.25 -0.16
CA GLY A 123 -1.50 9.17 0.84
C GLY A 123 -2.88 8.77 1.37
N PRO A 124 -3.70 9.75 1.77
CA PRO A 124 -5.04 9.50 2.32
C PRO A 124 -5.97 8.70 1.38
N VAL A 125 -5.75 8.79 0.07
CA VAL A 125 -6.54 8.03 -0.92
C VAL A 125 -6.35 6.53 -0.72
N LEU A 126 -5.09 6.06 -0.72
CA LEU A 126 -4.80 4.65 -0.57
C LEU A 126 -5.21 4.13 0.81
N ILE A 127 -4.99 4.91 1.87
CA ILE A 127 -5.39 4.53 3.23
C ILE A 127 -6.93 4.45 3.35
N SER A 128 -7.68 5.35 2.71
CA SER A 128 -9.15 5.29 2.70
C SER A 128 -9.67 4.07 1.93
N LEU A 129 -9.03 3.69 0.83
CA LEU A 129 -9.34 2.48 0.08
C LEU A 129 -9.04 1.21 0.89
N GLN A 130 -7.91 1.19 1.61
CA GLN A 130 -7.59 0.08 2.52
C GLN A 130 -8.59 -0.03 3.67
N ALA A 131 -8.99 1.10 4.28
CA ALA A 131 -10.00 1.12 5.34
C ALA A 131 -11.36 0.59 4.85
N GLU A 132 -11.75 0.89 3.60
CA GLU A 132 -12.95 0.32 2.97
C GLU A 132 -12.78 -1.17 2.70
N ALA A 133 -11.59 -1.63 2.28
CA ALA A 133 -11.30 -3.02 1.98
C ALA A 133 -11.30 -3.96 3.22
N ILE A 134 -11.27 -3.40 4.43
CA ILE A 134 -11.42 -4.19 5.67
C ILE A 134 -12.87 -4.67 5.85
N ARG A 135 -13.85 -3.97 5.28
CA ARG A 135 -15.25 -4.34 5.40
C ARG A 135 -15.52 -5.62 4.60
N PRO A 136 -16.13 -6.66 5.22
CA PRO A 136 -16.37 -7.95 4.55
C PRO A 136 -17.32 -7.87 3.35
N ASP A 137 -18.19 -6.85 3.33
CA ASP A 137 -19.18 -6.59 2.28
C ASP A 137 -18.63 -5.69 1.15
N SER A 138 -17.40 -5.23 1.28
CA SER A 138 -16.75 -4.39 0.26
C SER A 138 -16.25 -5.22 -0.92
N ALA A 139 -16.47 -4.73 -2.15
CA ALA A 139 -15.86 -5.31 -3.35
C ALA A 139 -14.32 -5.26 -3.31
N LEU A 140 -13.74 -4.39 -2.48
CA LEU A 140 -12.28 -4.26 -2.33
C LEU A 140 -11.68 -5.37 -1.45
N ALA A 141 -12.49 -6.07 -0.64
CA ALA A 141 -12.01 -7.08 0.31
C ALA A 141 -11.24 -8.23 -0.37
N VAL A 142 -11.67 -8.65 -1.56
CA VAL A 142 -11.00 -9.72 -2.31
C VAL A 142 -9.58 -9.33 -2.74
N HIS A 143 -9.37 -8.07 -3.12
CA HIS A 143 -8.04 -7.57 -3.52
C HIS A 143 -7.12 -7.39 -2.32
N ARG A 144 -7.65 -6.97 -1.16
CA ARG A 144 -6.91 -6.97 0.10
C ARG A 144 -6.48 -8.37 0.51
N GLU A 145 -7.37 -9.36 0.38
CA GLU A 145 -7.04 -10.76 0.67
C GLU A 145 -5.96 -11.29 -0.26
N PHE A 146 -6.00 -10.95 -1.55
CA PHE A 146 -4.94 -11.27 -2.51
C PHE A 146 -3.58 -10.73 -2.06
N VAL A 147 -3.50 -9.46 -1.62
CA VAL A 147 -2.27 -8.87 -1.09
C VAL A 147 -1.77 -9.66 0.12
N PHE A 148 -2.64 -9.95 1.08
CA PHE A 148 -2.25 -10.68 2.29
C PHE A 148 -1.72 -12.07 1.97
N GLN A 149 -2.38 -12.82 1.10
CA GLN A 149 -1.92 -14.14 0.68
C GLN A 149 -0.56 -14.07 -0.02
N ALA A 150 -0.38 -13.10 -0.91
CA ALA A 150 0.88 -12.92 -1.63
C ALA A 150 2.04 -12.56 -0.68
N LEU A 151 1.83 -11.61 0.25
CA LEU A 151 2.85 -11.19 1.21
C LEU A 151 3.17 -12.29 2.24
N VAL A 152 2.17 -13.01 2.74
CA VAL A 152 2.38 -14.16 3.64
C VAL A 152 3.19 -15.25 2.94
N SER A 153 2.85 -15.57 1.69
CA SER A 153 3.58 -16.57 0.90
C SER A 153 5.03 -16.15 0.65
N LEU A 154 5.26 -14.88 0.35
CA LEU A 154 6.58 -14.32 0.15
C LEU A 154 7.42 -14.40 1.44
N LEU A 155 6.85 -14.04 2.59
CA LEU A 155 7.51 -14.11 3.89
C LEU A 155 7.84 -15.55 4.28
N ASP A 156 6.88 -16.48 4.15
CA ASP A 156 7.08 -17.90 4.46
C ASP A 156 8.20 -18.51 3.62
N LEU A 157 8.20 -18.24 2.31
CA LEU A 157 9.24 -18.71 1.40
C LEU A 157 10.64 -18.27 1.87
N HIS A 158 10.79 -16.98 2.21
CA HIS A 158 12.11 -16.44 2.59
C HIS A 158 12.53 -16.88 3.99
N VAL A 159 11.62 -17.02 4.94
CA VAL A 159 11.89 -17.51 6.29
C VAL A 159 12.35 -18.97 6.22
N ARG A 160 11.64 -19.83 5.48
CA ARG A 160 12.05 -21.24 5.28
C ARG A 160 13.42 -21.36 4.63
N ALA A 161 13.65 -20.59 3.56
CA ALA A 161 14.92 -20.63 2.83
C ALA A 161 16.11 -20.12 3.67
N SER A 162 15.89 -19.15 4.54
CA SER A 162 16.96 -18.46 5.27
C SER A 162 17.21 -19.02 6.68
N LEU A 163 16.16 -19.45 7.36
CA LEU A 163 16.23 -19.87 8.76
C LEU A 163 15.96 -21.38 8.93
N GLY A 164 15.56 -22.09 7.88
CA GLY A 164 15.23 -23.51 7.94
C GLY A 164 14.03 -23.85 8.82
N MET A 165 13.24 -22.83 9.23
CA MET A 165 12.08 -23.00 10.12
C MET A 165 10.78 -22.69 9.40
N ALA A 166 9.71 -23.39 9.79
CA ALA A 166 8.35 -23.08 9.38
C ALA A 166 7.69 -22.20 10.45
N VAL A 167 7.10 -21.10 10.04
CA VAL A 167 6.29 -20.23 10.89
C VAL A 167 4.84 -20.38 10.44
N ASP A 168 3.91 -20.46 11.43
CA ASP A 168 2.50 -20.52 11.10
C ASP A 168 2.10 -19.26 10.30
N PRO A 169 1.46 -19.42 9.12
CA PRO A 169 1.03 -18.28 8.28
C PRO A 169 0.17 -17.25 9.01
N TYR A 170 -0.57 -17.66 10.05
CA TYR A 170 -1.34 -16.74 10.89
C TYR A 170 -0.47 -15.74 11.65
N VAL A 171 0.78 -16.07 11.97
CA VAL A 171 1.72 -15.13 12.61
C VAL A 171 2.00 -13.96 11.68
N PHE A 172 2.34 -14.25 10.41
CA PHE A 172 2.56 -13.20 9.42
C PHE A 172 1.29 -12.38 9.15
N ARG A 173 0.13 -13.06 9.10
CA ARG A 173 -1.15 -12.41 8.91
C ARG A 173 -1.50 -11.47 10.07
N CYS A 174 -1.29 -11.88 11.31
CA CYS A 174 -1.47 -11.01 12.50
C CYS A 174 -0.59 -9.77 12.43
N LEU A 175 0.67 -9.94 12.03
CA LEU A 175 1.61 -8.82 11.89
C LEU A 175 1.17 -7.83 10.82
N LEU A 176 0.79 -8.31 9.62
CA LEU A 176 0.31 -7.47 8.52
C LEU A 176 -0.98 -6.72 8.90
N MET A 177 -1.95 -7.42 9.52
CA MET A 177 -3.18 -6.79 10.01
C MET A 177 -2.92 -5.76 11.10
N GLY A 178 -1.97 -6.02 12.00
CA GLY A 178 -1.56 -5.09 13.04
C GLY A 178 -0.95 -3.81 12.47
N MET A 179 -0.07 -3.93 11.48
CA MET A 179 0.54 -2.78 10.79
C MET A 179 -0.51 -1.95 10.06
N GLU A 180 -1.35 -2.60 9.26
CA GLU A 180 -2.46 -1.94 8.54
C GLU A 180 -3.39 -1.20 9.52
N GLY A 181 -3.78 -1.85 10.62
CA GLY A 181 -4.64 -1.26 11.63
C GLY A 181 -4.05 -0.02 12.30
N LEU A 182 -2.76 -0.03 12.64
CA LEU A 182 -2.07 1.12 13.22
C LEU A 182 -2.02 2.31 12.24
N ILE A 183 -1.77 2.05 10.97
CA ILE A 183 -1.72 3.09 9.93
C ILE A 183 -3.10 3.73 9.73
N ILE A 184 -4.15 2.92 9.58
CA ILE A 184 -5.52 3.41 9.41
C ILE A 184 -5.97 4.20 10.64
N GLU A 185 -5.62 3.76 11.83
CA GLU A 185 -5.96 4.45 13.08
C GLU A 185 -5.22 5.80 13.18
N ALA A 186 -3.94 5.85 12.84
CA ALA A 186 -3.15 7.09 12.82
C ALA A 186 -3.71 8.09 11.80
N GLU A 187 -4.10 7.63 10.60
CA GLU A 187 -4.73 8.48 9.58
C GLU A 187 -6.07 9.03 10.05
N ARG A 188 -6.92 8.19 10.66
CA ARG A 188 -8.24 8.63 11.20
C ARG A 188 -8.12 9.69 12.27
N ARG A 189 -7.01 9.74 13.01
CA ARG A 189 -6.71 10.79 14.00
C ARG A 189 -6.06 12.02 13.38
N GLY A 190 -5.71 12.00 12.10
CA GLY A 190 -4.91 13.05 11.47
C GLY A 190 -3.45 13.07 11.97
N GLU A 191 -2.98 11.97 12.52
CA GLU A 191 -1.66 11.83 13.15
C GLU A 191 -0.65 11.07 12.28
N PHE A 192 -1.03 10.62 11.07
CA PHE A 192 -0.14 9.87 10.18
C PHE A 192 0.96 10.77 9.60
N THR A 193 1.81 11.25 10.49
CA THR A 193 2.99 12.07 10.19
C THR A 193 4.20 11.18 9.88
N VAL A 194 5.29 11.78 9.39
CA VAL A 194 6.58 11.08 9.21
C VAL A 194 7.04 10.43 10.51
N ARG A 195 6.91 11.15 11.64
CA ARG A 195 7.28 10.63 12.96
C ARG A 195 6.46 9.40 13.35
N GLU A 196 5.15 9.44 13.14
CA GLU A 196 4.28 8.31 13.47
C GLU A 196 4.56 7.11 12.56
N ARG A 197 4.79 7.33 11.27
CA ARG A 197 5.21 6.31 10.33
C ARG A 197 6.50 5.61 10.78
N GLU A 198 7.52 6.37 11.20
CA GLU A 198 8.77 5.80 11.71
C GLU A 198 8.56 5.00 13.01
N ARG A 199 7.63 5.42 13.87
CA ARG A 199 7.25 4.67 15.06
C ARG A 199 6.56 3.34 14.72
N VAL A 200 5.61 3.36 13.78
CA VAL A 200 4.93 2.15 13.29
C VAL A 200 5.95 1.21 12.65
N ARG A 201 6.83 1.74 11.80
CA ARG A 201 7.93 0.99 11.18
C ARG A 201 8.81 0.31 12.23
N ALA A 202 9.30 1.07 13.21
CA ALA A 202 10.19 0.56 14.24
C ALA A 202 9.51 -0.52 15.10
N ALA A 203 8.25 -0.31 15.50
CA ALA A 203 7.48 -1.27 16.28
C ALA A 203 7.25 -2.57 15.47
N PHE A 204 6.85 -2.45 14.21
CA PHE A 204 6.60 -3.60 13.36
C PHE A 204 7.88 -4.42 13.12
N LEU A 205 8.98 -3.77 12.76
CA LEU A 205 10.28 -4.42 12.56
C LEU A 205 10.77 -5.09 13.85
N LEU A 206 10.58 -4.45 15.00
CA LEU A 206 10.94 -5.04 16.29
C LEU A 206 10.21 -6.36 16.52
N VAL A 207 8.88 -6.37 16.35
CA VAL A 207 8.06 -7.56 16.58
C VAL A 207 8.39 -8.64 15.56
N LEU A 208 8.47 -8.29 14.27
CA LEU A 208 8.75 -9.24 13.19
C LEU A 208 10.13 -9.89 13.34
N LEU A 209 11.18 -9.09 13.55
CA LEU A 209 12.54 -9.61 13.69
C LEU A 209 12.68 -10.46 14.98
N ARG A 210 11.98 -10.11 16.06
CA ARG A 210 11.96 -10.95 17.27
C ARG A 210 11.21 -12.26 17.08
N THR A 211 10.11 -12.24 16.33
CA THR A 211 9.35 -13.45 16.00
C THR A 211 10.17 -14.41 15.13
N LEU A 212 11.02 -13.86 14.24
CA LEU A 212 11.85 -14.64 13.33
C LEU A 212 13.25 -14.98 13.90
N ALA A 213 13.63 -14.39 15.02
CA ALA A 213 14.94 -14.69 15.63
C ALA A 213 14.98 -16.12 16.14
N PRO A 214 16.02 -16.92 15.81
CA PRO A 214 16.22 -18.23 16.41
C PRO A 214 16.31 -18.13 17.94
N GLU A 215 15.83 -19.14 18.65
CA GLU A 215 15.98 -19.20 20.12
C GLU A 215 17.46 -19.03 20.51
N GLY A 216 17.75 -18.04 21.37
CA GLY A 216 19.10 -17.72 21.82
C GLY A 216 19.85 -16.70 20.94
N ALA A 217 19.32 -16.21 19.85
CA ALA A 217 19.95 -15.15 19.06
C ALA A 217 19.95 -13.82 19.83
N LYS A 218 21.14 -13.24 20.05
CA LYS A 218 21.25 -11.84 20.49
C LYS A 218 20.89 -10.94 19.31
N LEU A 219 19.70 -10.37 19.35
CA LEU A 219 19.27 -9.40 18.33
C LEU A 219 20.23 -8.20 18.33
N ALA A 220 20.73 -7.86 17.16
CA ALA A 220 21.41 -6.60 16.96
C ALA A 220 20.50 -5.44 17.43
N ARG A 221 21.09 -4.44 18.10
CA ARG A 221 20.34 -3.28 18.57
C ARG A 221 19.67 -2.60 17.38
N LEU A 222 18.35 -2.62 17.34
CA LEU A 222 17.60 -1.82 16.38
C LEU A 222 17.93 -0.34 16.58
N PRO A 223 18.03 0.45 15.51
CA PRO A 223 18.19 1.89 15.66
C PRO A 223 17.04 2.42 16.53
N ARG A 224 17.38 3.21 17.55
CA ARG A 224 16.37 3.89 18.37
C ARG A 224 15.58 4.82 17.51
N ALA A 225 14.24 4.82 17.68
CA ALA A 225 13.40 5.84 17.08
C ALA A 225 13.94 7.23 17.47
N PRO A 226 13.98 8.19 16.55
CA PRO A 226 14.35 9.56 16.89
C PRO A 226 13.39 10.08 17.96
N GLY A 227 13.99 10.65 19.03
CA GLY A 227 13.30 11.21 20.18
C GLY A 227 12.43 12.43 19.84
#